data_9756a645fbaa28751f005c7c3d465f24
#
_entry.id   9756a645fbaa28751f005c7c3d465f24
#
_cell.length_a   1.000
_cell.length_b   1.000
_cell.length_c   1.000
_cell.angle_alpha   90.00
_cell.angle_beta   90.00
_cell.angle_gamma   90.00
#
_symmetry.space_group_name_H-M   'P 1'
#
loop_
_entity.id
_entity.type
_entity.pdbx_description
1 polymer ?
#
loop_
_entity_poly.entity_id
_entity_poly.type
_entity_poly.pdbx_seq_one_letter_code
_entity_poly.pdbx_strand_id
1 'polypeptide(L)'
;MPGPLNGIKVVEFTEIIAGPLAGMLLADMGAEVIKIEPPWGDPWRLIQSFSQTESRPFLAYNRGKKSLTLDITTPQASDIIEKLILEADVVIANYRPDVAVKLGVDYTTLYKINPALIYCENTAFGRKGPDANRPGYDIIIQAMSGLMASEGKLSGESPEHISSSPMIDTTSGFCLAWTICGALFARERTGKGQMIETTLMGTALMLLGSRISQVESMDFFSRRDTVESLSAMRQAGVPFKDLIEIYQEEHPPTSGTMYYRAYQTKDNAIAIGCLSDPLRKRLLNILN
;
A
#
# COMPACT_ATOMS: atom_id res chain seq x y z
N MET A 1 9.41 -10.07 -27.85
CA MET A 1 9.40 -8.60 -28.00
C MET A 1 9.89 -8.00 -26.69
N PRO A 2 10.68 -6.92 -26.72
CA PRO A 2 11.05 -6.23 -25.48
C PRO A 2 9.78 -5.73 -24.75
N GLY A 3 9.85 -5.65 -23.43
CA GLY A 3 8.73 -5.16 -22.62
C GLY A 3 8.45 -3.67 -22.86
N PRO A 4 7.28 -3.17 -22.43
CA PRO A 4 6.86 -1.78 -22.68
C PRO A 4 7.79 -0.73 -22.02
N LEU A 5 8.54 -1.11 -20.98
CA LEU A 5 9.50 -0.24 -20.30
C LEU A 5 10.97 -0.59 -20.65
N ASN A 6 11.20 -1.27 -21.77
CA ASN A 6 12.56 -1.57 -22.21
C ASN A 6 13.35 -0.28 -22.43
N GLY A 7 14.55 -0.20 -21.84
CA GLY A 7 15.41 0.99 -21.89
C GLY A 7 15.18 1.98 -20.74
N ILE A 8 14.14 1.80 -19.92
CA ILE A 8 13.91 2.61 -18.70
C ILE A 8 14.81 2.10 -17.57
N LYS A 9 15.54 3.01 -16.92
CA LYS A 9 16.42 2.75 -15.78
C LYS A 9 15.80 3.25 -14.48
N VAL A 10 15.67 2.36 -13.51
CA VAL A 10 15.07 2.63 -12.19
C VAL A 10 16.11 2.42 -11.10
N VAL A 11 16.26 3.41 -10.23
CA VAL A 11 17.03 3.30 -8.98
C VAL A 11 16.06 3.22 -7.82
N GLU A 12 16.21 2.19 -6.99
CA GLU A 12 15.26 1.87 -5.94
C GLU A 12 15.92 2.00 -4.56
N PHE A 13 15.44 2.96 -3.74
CA PHE A 13 15.78 3.17 -2.33
C PHE A 13 14.60 2.75 -1.47
N THR A 14 14.24 1.46 -1.50
CA THR A 14 13.06 0.96 -0.79
C THR A 14 13.34 -0.31 -0.03
N GLU A 15 12.48 -0.57 0.97
CA GLU A 15 12.54 -1.77 1.80
C GLU A 15 11.15 -2.40 1.93
N ILE A 16 11.10 -3.66 2.31
CA ILE A 16 9.95 -4.44 2.72
C ILE A 16 9.04 -4.80 1.53
N ILE A 17 7.91 -4.10 1.28
CA ILE A 17 6.89 -4.55 0.31
C ILE A 17 6.51 -3.48 -0.70
N ALA A 18 5.92 -2.35 -0.30
CA ALA A 18 5.25 -1.43 -1.21
C ALA A 18 6.16 -0.92 -2.34
N GLY A 19 7.31 -0.35 -1.99
CA GLY A 19 8.31 0.09 -2.97
C GLY A 19 8.91 -1.07 -3.76
N PRO A 20 9.39 -2.15 -3.10
CA PRO A 20 9.90 -3.33 -3.78
C PRO A 20 8.91 -3.95 -4.77
N LEU A 21 7.63 -4.05 -4.45
CA LEU A 21 6.61 -4.52 -5.39
C LEU A 21 6.53 -3.63 -6.63
N ALA A 22 6.54 -2.31 -6.44
CA ALA A 22 6.53 -1.39 -7.58
C ALA A 22 7.74 -1.60 -8.49
N GLY A 23 8.96 -1.63 -7.92
CA GLY A 23 10.18 -1.91 -8.68
C GLY A 23 10.13 -3.25 -9.43
N MET A 24 9.61 -4.30 -8.79
CA MET A 24 9.41 -5.60 -9.42
C MET A 24 8.44 -5.55 -10.61
N LEU A 25 7.31 -4.85 -10.46
CA LEU A 25 6.33 -4.69 -11.55
C LEU A 25 6.93 -3.93 -12.74
N LEU A 26 7.78 -2.92 -12.48
CA LEU A 26 8.50 -2.22 -13.55
C LEU A 26 9.54 -3.14 -14.22
N ALA A 27 10.24 -3.97 -13.44
CA ALA A 27 11.17 -4.97 -13.99
C ALA A 27 10.44 -6.02 -14.85
N ASP A 28 9.28 -6.50 -14.43
CA ASP A 28 8.43 -7.42 -15.20
C ASP A 28 7.97 -6.78 -16.54
N MET A 29 7.85 -5.45 -16.59
CA MET A 29 7.56 -4.69 -17.81
C MET A 29 8.82 -4.37 -18.64
N GLY A 30 10.00 -4.81 -18.23
CA GLY A 30 11.23 -4.70 -18.99
C GLY A 30 12.16 -3.54 -18.59
N ALA A 31 11.86 -2.81 -17.51
CA ALA A 31 12.77 -1.81 -16.97
C ALA A 31 14.00 -2.45 -16.33
N GLU A 32 15.14 -1.78 -16.40
CA GLU A 32 16.33 -2.13 -15.63
C GLU A 32 16.23 -1.52 -14.24
N VAL A 33 16.06 -2.35 -13.21
CA VAL A 33 15.88 -1.90 -11.82
C VAL A 33 17.11 -2.24 -11.00
N ILE A 34 17.75 -1.22 -10.41
CA ILE A 34 18.85 -1.35 -9.46
C ILE A 34 18.32 -0.99 -8.07
N LYS A 35 18.27 -2.00 -7.20
CA LYS A 35 17.90 -1.83 -5.78
C LYS A 35 19.17 -1.53 -4.98
N ILE A 36 19.18 -0.38 -4.31
CA ILE A 36 20.25 -0.01 -3.37
C ILE A 36 19.90 -0.61 -2.02
N GLU A 37 20.79 -1.41 -1.49
CA GLU A 37 20.62 -2.08 -0.20
C GLU A 37 21.75 -1.70 0.77
N PRO A 38 21.47 -1.49 2.04
CA PRO A 38 22.52 -1.29 3.04
C PRO A 38 23.38 -2.56 3.19
N PRO A 39 24.57 -2.49 3.81
CA PRO A 39 25.46 -3.65 3.97
C PRO A 39 24.82 -4.87 4.66
N TRP A 40 23.79 -4.66 5.47
CA TRP A 40 23.02 -5.73 6.13
C TRP A 40 21.83 -6.22 5.32
N GLY A 41 21.58 -5.64 4.13
CA GLY A 41 20.48 -6.00 3.23
C GLY A 41 19.12 -5.44 3.62
N ASP A 42 18.12 -5.74 2.77
CA ASP A 42 16.70 -5.47 3.06
C ASP A 42 16.25 -6.34 4.25
N PRO A 43 15.53 -5.78 5.25
CA PRO A 43 15.00 -6.56 6.39
C PRO A 43 14.20 -7.81 5.98
N TRP A 44 13.54 -7.78 4.83
CA TRP A 44 12.79 -8.92 4.30
C TRP A 44 13.66 -10.13 3.95
N ARG A 45 14.97 -9.95 3.71
CA ARG A 45 15.90 -11.07 3.49
C ARG A 45 16.04 -11.98 4.70
N LEU A 46 15.80 -11.45 5.91
CA LEU A 46 15.97 -12.18 7.18
C LEU A 46 14.68 -12.85 7.66
N ILE A 47 13.52 -12.47 7.13
CA ILE A 47 12.21 -13.02 7.53
C ILE A 47 11.98 -14.35 6.82
N GLN A 48 11.80 -15.43 7.59
CA GLN A 48 11.61 -16.80 7.05
C GLN A 48 12.69 -17.17 6.01
N SER A 49 13.93 -16.79 6.31
CA SER A 49 15.08 -17.05 5.45
C SER A 49 15.32 -18.56 5.30
N PHE A 50 15.67 -18.99 4.11
CA PHE A 50 16.11 -20.35 3.81
C PHE A 50 17.61 -20.41 3.45
N SER A 51 18.27 -19.27 3.37
CA SER A 51 19.71 -19.10 3.22
C SER A 51 20.19 -17.89 4.04
N GLN A 52 21.49 -17.61 4.00
CA GLN A 52 22.05 -16.44 4.69
C GLN A 52 21.60 -15.09 4.09
N THR A 53 21.20 -15.09 2.82
CA THR A 53 20.94 -13.86 2.04
C THR A 53 19.58 -13.83 1.38
N GLU A 54 18.79 -14.91 1.48
CA GLU A 54 17.55 -15.05 0.74
C GLU A 54 16.41 -15.57 1.61
N SER A 55 15.25 -15.01 1.37
CA SER A 55 13.99 -15.43 1.99
C SER A 55 12.87 -15.49 0.94
N ARG A 56 11.82 -16.27 1.24
CA ARG A 56 10.63 -16.32 0.37
C ARG A 56 9.94 -14.96 0.24
N PRO A 57 9.71 -14.19 1.33
CA PRO A 57 9.15 -12.86 1.24
C PRO A 57 9.99 -11.91 0.37
N PHE A 58 11.32 -11.94 0.51
CA PHE A 58 12.18 -11.10 -0.32
C PHE A 58 12.06 -11.44 -1.81
N LEU A 59 12.14 -12.73 -2.16
CA LEU A 59 12.03 -13.17 -3.56
C LEU A 59 10.67 -12.83 -4.18
N ALA A 60 9.59 -12.85 -3.38
CA ALA A 60 8.25 -12.54 -3.86
C ALA A 60 8.11 -11.11 -4.42
N TYR A 61 8.96 -10.16 -3.97
CA TYR A 61 8.85 -8.75 -4.34
C TYR A 61 10.11 -8.18 -5.03
N ASN A 62 11.13 -9.01 -5.32
CA ASN A 62 12.41 -8.50 -5.82
C ASN A 62 12.94 -9.22 -7.07
N ARG A 63 12.15 -10.09 -7.71
CA ARG A 63 12.58 -10.74 -8.95
C ARG A 63 12.86 -9.71 -10.06
N GLY A 64 13.79 -10.03 -10.92
CA GLY A 64 14.14 -9.21 -12.09
C GLY A 64 14.99 -7.97 -11.78
N LYS A 65 15.35 -7.73 -10.51
CA LYS A 65 16.18 -6.59 -10.10
C LYS A 65 17.66 -6.98 -9.99
N LYS A 66 18.52 -5.97 -10.11
CA LYS A 66 19.93 -6.02 -9.70
C LYS A 66 20.04 -5.44 -8.30
N SER A 67 20.77 -6.10 -7.41
CA SER A 67 21.09 -5.58 -6.06
C SER A 67 22.46 -4.91 -6.08
N LEU A 68 22.54 -3.71 -5.51
CA LEU A 68 23.78 -3.00 -5.23
C LEU A 68 23.87 -2.73 -3.73
N THR A 69 24.79 -3.41 -3.07
CA THR A 69 25.09 -3.14 -1.65
C THR A 69 25.89 -1.84 -1.54
N LEU A 70 25.33 -0.85 -0.85
CA LEU A 70 25.96 0.47 -0.69
C LEU A 70 25.56 1.07 0.66
N ASP A 71 26.54 1.45 1.47
CA ASP A 71 26.31 2.27 2.66
C ASP A 71 26.17 3.73 2.25
N ILE A 72 24.91 4.15 2.02
CA ILE A 72 24.57 5.50 1.57
C ILE A 72 24.81 6.59 2.63
N THR A 73 25.24 6.22 3.84
CA THR A 73 25.64 7.19 4.87
C THR A 73 27.08 7.68 4.71
N THR A 74 27.85 7.03 3.85
CA THR A 74 29.27 7.36 3.62
C THR A 74 29.45 8.41 2.54
N PRO A 75 30.45 9.30 2.64
CA PRO A 75 30.73 10.29 1.60
C PRO A 75 31.02 9.67 0.22
N GLN A 76 31.68 8.50 0.19
CA GLN A 76 32.01 7.80 -1.06
C GLN A 76 30.77 7.31 -1.83
N ALA A 77 29.67 7.06 -1.13
CA ALA A 77 28.41 6.66 -1.75
C ALA A 77 27.80 7.78 -2.60
N SER A 78 28.04 9.04 -2.25
CA SER A 78 27.50 10.20 -2.97
C SER A 78 27.90 10.19 -4.45
N ASP A 79 29.17 9.92 -4.76
CA ASP A 79 29.68 9.87 -6.15
C ASP A 79 29.05 8.71 -6.95
N ILE A 80 28.77 7.59 -6.28
CA ILE A 80 28.12 6.43 -6.90
C ILE A 80 26.66 6.75 -7.19
N ILE A 81 25.96 7.34 -6.21
CA ILE A 81 24.56 7.76 -6.35
C ILE A 81 24.43 8.80 -7.46
N GLU A 82 25.29 9.81 -7.51
CA GLU A 82 25.25 10.84 -8.55
C GLU A 82 25.36 10.21 -9.95
N LYS A 83 26.28 9.28 -10.17
CA LYS A 83 26.43 8.57 -11.45
C LYS A 83 25.20 7.76 -11.81
N LEU A 84 24.57 7.08 -10.84
CA LEU A 84 23.34 6.34 -11.08
C LEU A 84 22.18 7.26 -11.44
N ILE A 85 22.05 8.40 -10.74
CA ILE A 85 20.95 9.34 -10.95
C ILE A 85 21.08 10.10 -12.28
N LEU A 86 22.28 10.39 -12.73
CA LEU A 86 22.52 11.01 -14.06
C LEU A 86 21.93 10.17 -15.20
N GLU A 87 21.92 8.85 -15.05
CA GLU A 87 21.40 7.92 -16.05
C GLU A 87 19.98 7.39 -15.72
N ALA A 88 19.46 7.68 -14.56
CA ALA A 88 18.17 7.15 -14.12
C ALA A 88 16.99 7.90 -14.75
N ASP A 89 15.98 7.15 -15.14
CA ASP A 89 14.66 7.68 -15.53
C ASP A 89 13.76 7.86 -14.33
N VAL A 90 13.84 6.93 -13.38
CA VAL A 90 12.93 6.83 -12.23
C VAL A 90 13.74 6.56 -10.97
N VAL A 91 13.36 7.23 -9.88
CA VAL A 91 13.73 6.85 -8.52
C VAL A 91 12.47 6.44 -7.77
N ILE A 92 12.54 5.33 -7.05
CA ILE A 92 11.51 4.90 -6.09
C ILE A 92 12.12 4.96 -4.70
N ALA A 93 11.43 5.65 -3.77
CA ALA A 93 11.85 5.74 -2.38
C ALA A 93 10.67 5.49 -1.43
N ASN A 94 10.91 4.77 -0.32
CA ASN A 94 9.91 4.63 0.74
C ASN A 94 10.46 4.97 2.13
N TYR A 95 11.56 5.72 2.17
CA TYR A 95 12.04 6.32 3.42
C TYR A 95 11.11 7.44 3.87
N ARG A 96 11.07 7.69 5.19
CA ARG A 96 10.42 8.90 5.71
C ARG A 96 11.09 10.15 5.10
N PRO A 97 10.32 11.25 4.91
CA PRO A 97 10.86 12.45 4.26
C PRO A 97 12.12 13.01 4.92
N ASP A 98 12.17 13.02 6.27
CA ASP A 98 13.32 13.47 7.05
C ASP A 98 14.57 12.59 6.85
N VAL A 99 14.36 11.28 6.68
CA VAL A 99 15.44 10.33 6.42
C VAL A 99 15.98 10.48 5.01
N ALA A 100 15.11 10.59 3.99
CA ALA A 100 15.55 10.81 2.61
C ALA A 100 16.40 12.08 2.46
N VAL A 101 16.01 13.18 3.12
CA VAL A 101 16.78 14.44 3.15
C VAL A 101 18.14 14.22 3.82
N LYS A 102 18.16 13.58 4.99
CA LYS A 102 19.41 13.30 5.72
C LYS A 102 20.39 12.46 4.92
N LEU A 103 19.88 11.54 4.10
CA LEU A 103 20.68 10.63 3.26
C LEU A 103 21.04 11.25 1.91
N GLY A 104 20.52 12.46 1.56
CA GLY A 104 20.78 13.11 0.29
C GLY A 104 20.13 12.43 -0.92
N VAL A 105 19.09 11.61 -0.68
CA VAL A 105 18.35 10.90 -1.72
C VAL A 105 16.90 11.40 -1.89
N ASP A 106 16.61 12.59 -1.37
CA ASP A 106 15.33 13.27 -1.55
C ASP A 106 15.19 13.90 -2.94
N TYR A 107 13.94 14.18 -3.34
CA TYR A 107 13.64 14.77 -4.64
C TYR A 107 14.42 16.05 -4.95
N THR A 108 14.52 16.98 -3.98
CA THR A 108 15.16 18.28 -4.20
C THR A 108 16.65 18.15 -4.49
N THR A 109 17.30 17.20 -3.83
CA THR A 109 18.71 16.87 -4.05
C THR A 109 18.91 16.20 -5.39
N LEU A 110 18.13 15.16 -5.71
CA LEU A 110 18.32 14.38 -6.93
C LEU A 110 17.87 15.13 -8.20
N TYR A 111 16.85 15.98 -8.10
CA TYR A 111 16.40 16.84 -9.20
C TYR A 111 17.49 17.80 -9.71
N LYS A 112 18.39 18.27 -8.83
CA LYS A 112 19.51 19.11 -9.25
C LYS A 112 20.51 18.36 -10.12
N ILE A 113 20.64 17.05 -9.93
CA ILE A 113 21.50 16.18 -10.71
C ILE A 113 20.83 15.84 -12.05
N ASN A 114 19.54 15.49 -12.02
CA ASN A 114 18.78 15.10 -13.21
C ASN A 114 17.37 15.73 -13.21
N PRO A 115 17.17 16.87 -13.89
CA PRO A 115 15.87 17.55 -13.96
C PRO A 115 14.79 16.77 -14.72
N ALA A 116 15.15 15.75 -15.50
CA ALA A 116 14.22 14.87 -16.19
C ALA A 116 13.76 13.66 -15.34
N LEU A 117 14.29 13.55 -14.11
CA LEU A 117 14.03 12.45 -13.20
C LEU A 117 12.56 12.41 -12.76
N ILE A 118 11.96 11.24 -12.83
CA ILE A 118 10.68 10.94 -12.15
C ILE A 118 11.03 10.38 -10.78
N TYR A 119 10.68 11.12 -9.72
CA TYR A 119 10.91 10.70 -8.35
C TYR A 119 9.59 10.27 -7.71
N CYS A 120 9.48 9.01 -7.32
CA CYS A 120 8.27 8.46 -6.73
C CYS A 120 8.50 8.07 -5.28
N GLU A 121 7.75 8.68 -4.39
CA GLU A 121 7.84 8.47 -2.95
C GLU A 121 6.58 7.81 -2.42
N ASN A 122 6.77 6.79 -1.57
CA ASN A 122 5.69 6.17 -0.80
C ASN A 122 6.00 6.27 0.69
N THR A 123 5.23 7.06 1.40
CA THR A 123 5.36 7.23 2.85
C THR A 123 4.10 6.78 3.57
N ALA A 124 4.13 6.70 4.89
CA ALA A 124 2.95 6.31 5.65
C ALA A 124 1.83 7.36 5.55
N PHE A 125 2.16 8.65 5.72
CA PHE A 125 1.17 9.73 5.89
C PHE A 125 1.34 10.91 4.92
N GLY A 126 2.37 10.91 4.07
CA GLY A 126 2.68 12.03 3.18
C GLY A 126 3.61 13.06 3.82
N ARG A 127 3.94 14.08 3.03
CA ARG A 127 4.91 15.13 3.41
C ARG A 127 4.32 16.28 4.25
N LYS A 128 3.00 16.32 4.39
CA LYS A 128 2.28 17.42 5.05
C LYS A 128 1.44 16.90 6.22
N GLY A 129 1.21 17.78 7.19
CA GLY A 129 0.41 17.46 8.36
C GLY A 129 1.23 16.98 9.56
N PRO A 130 0.57 16.74 10.70
CA PRO A 130 1.24 16.45 11.96
C PRO A 130 1.96 15.10 11.97
N ASP A 131 1.55 14.15 11.14
CA ASP A 131 2.10 12.80 11.10
C ASP A 131 3.14 12.59 9.97
N ALA A 132 3.57 13.65 9.25
CA ALA A 132 4.45 13.56 8.09
C ALA A 132 5.75 12.77 8.36
N ASN A 133 6.33 12.91 9.55
CA ASN A 133 7.56 12.22 9.95
C ASN A 133 7.30 11.02 10.88
N ARG A 134 6.03 10.62 11.02
CA ARG A 134 5.67 9.46 11.82
C ARG A 134 5.95 8.17 11.06
N PRO A 135 6.59 7.17 11.68
CA PRO A 135 6.74 5.86 11.07
C PRO A 135 5.37 5.16 10.95
N GLY A 136 5.19 4.40 9.88
CA GLY A 136 3.99 3.59 9.69
C GLY A 136 4.29 2.36 8.86
N TYR A 137 3.64 1.26 9.23
CA TYR A 137 3.60 0.00 8.51
C TYR A 137 2.17 -0.36 8.18
N ASP A 138 1.97 -1.32 7.30
CA ASP A 138 0.65 -1.81 6.89
C ASP A 138 -0.32 -1.97 8.06
N ILE A 139 0.05 -2.72 9.10
CA ILE A 139 -0.79 -2.95 10.30
C ILE A 139 -1.17 -1.65 11.03
N ILE A 140 -0.25 -0.69 11.13
CA ILE A 140 -0.53 0.60 11.78
C ILE A 140 -1.57 1.38 10.98
N ILE A 141 -1.43 1.36 9.67
CA ILE A 141 -2.36 2.05 8.78
C ILE A 141 -3.71 1.33 8.72
N GLN A 142 -3.75 0.00 8.74
CA GLN A 142 -5.01 -0.77 8.88
C GLN A 142 -5.79 -0.33 10.14
N ALA A 143 -5.08 -0.17 11.27
CA ALA A 143 -5.70 0.27 12.52
C ALA A 143 -6.16 1.73 12.45
N MET A 144 -5.30 2.64 12.00
CA MET A 144 -5.57 4.09 11.99
C MET A 144 -6.63 4.49 10.98
N SER A 145 -6.70 3.83 9.83
CA SER A 145 -7.71 4.09 8.80
C SER A 145 -9.10 3.54 9.15
N GLY A 146 -9.19 2.65 10.15
CA GLY A 146 -10.41 1.92 10.47
C GLY A 146 -10.64 0.68 9.59
N LEU A 147 -9.74 0.36 8.64
CA LEU A 147 -9.89 -0.81 7.77
C LEU A 147 -9.99 -2.11 8.57
N MET A 148 -9.12 -2.26 9.59
CA MET A 148 -9.12 -3.42 10.49
C MET A 148 -10.45 -3.54 11.25
N ALA A 149 -10.95 -2.45 11.82
CA ALA A 149 -12.23 -2.43 12.52
C ALA A 149 -13.41 -2.70 11.58
N SER A 150 -13.32 -2.25 10.33
CA SER A 150 -14.40 -2.40 9.34
C SER A 150 -14.64 -3.85 8.91
N GLU A 151 -13.66 -4.75 9.13
CA GLU A 151 -13.84 -6.20 8.92
C GLU A 151 -14.71 -6.86 10.01
N GLY A 152 -14.84 -6.23 11.18
CA GLY A 152 -15.64 -6.74 12.29
C GLY A 152 -15.12 -8.05 12.90
N LYS A 153 -13.87 -8.42 12.61
CA LYS A 153 -13.24 -9.62 13.16
C LYS A 153 -12.44 -9.27 14.40
N LEU A 154 -12.47 -10.15 15.38
CA LEU A 154 -11.78 -9.98 16.65
C LEU A 154 -10.78 -11.11 16.89
N SER A 155 -9.61 -10.76 17.41
CA SER A 155 -8.64 -11.67 18.01
C SER A 155 -8.59 -11.36 19.51
N GLY A 156 -9.29 -12.17 20.31
CA GLY A 156 -9.61 -11.83 21.69
C GLY A 156 -10.56 -10.63 21.77
N GLU A 157 -10.14 -9.55 22.42
CA GLU A 157 -10.92 -8.32 22.58
C GLU A 157 -10.48 -7.18 21.66
N SER A 158 -9.52 -7.45 20.76
CA SER A 158 -8.95 -6.47 19.84
C SER A 158 -9.32 -6.74 18.39
N PRO A 159 -9.34 -5.74 17.52
CA PRO A 159 -9.50 -5.97 16.08
C PRO A 159 -8.47 -6.95 15.55
N GLU A 160 -8.92 -7.89 14.71
CA GLU A 160 -8.02 -8.83 14.06
C GLU A 160 -7.29 -8.15 12.90
N HIS A 161 -5.97 -8.30 12.88
CA HIS A 161 -5.14 -7.87 11.78
C HIS A 161 -5.45 -8.66 10.50
N ILE A 162 -5.63 -7.98 9.38
CA ILE A 162 -5.78 -8.61 8.06
C ILE A 162 -4.39 -9.10 7.64
N SER A 163 -4.06 -10.33 8.04
CA SER A 163 -2.71 -10.91 7.92
C SER A 163 -2.51 -11.79 6.69
N SER A 164 -3.59 -12.17 6.00
CA SER A 164 -3.52 -13.04 4.83
C SER A 164 -2.74 -12.42 3.67
N SER A 165 -2.72 -11.10 3.59
CA SER A 165 -1.91 -10.32 2.67
C SER A 165 -1.67 -8.93 3.28
N PRO A 166 -0.48 -8.33 3.14
CA PRO A 166 -0.23 -6.93 3.48
C PRO A 166 -0.95 -6.05 2.46
N MET A 167 -2.26 -5.89 2.66
CA MET A 167 -3.19 -5.37 1.66
C MET A 167 -2.87 -3.94 1.27
N ILE A 168 -2.52 -3.09 2.25
CA ILE A 168 -2.20 -1.68 2.02
C ILE A 168 -0.87 -1.55 1.27
N ASP A 169 0.17 -2.26 1.73
CA ASP A 169 1.48 -2.26 1.06
C ASP A 169 1.37 -2.78 -0.37
N THR A 170 0.68 -3.88 -0.58
CA THR A 170 0.49 -4.49 -1.90
C THR A 170 -0.25 -3.54 -2.84
N THR A 171 -1.35 -2.94 -2.38
CA THR A 171 -2.12 -1.98 -3.19
C THR A 171 -1.28 -0.72 -3.47
N SER A 172 -0.51 -0.24 -2.49
CA SER A 172 0.42 0.89 -2.68
C SER A 172 1.47 0.60 -3.73
N GLY A 173 2.03 -0.61 -3.77
CA GLY A 173 2.97 -1.02 -4.80
C GLY A 173 2.38 -0.95 -6.22
N PHE A 174 1.13 -1.38 -6.40
CA PHE A 174 0.42 -1.21 -7.68
C PHE A 174 0.16 0.26 -8.01
N CYS A 175 -0.27 1.08 -7.02
CA CYS A 175 -0.46 2.52 -7.22
C CYS A 175 0.84 3.21 -7.65
N LEU A 176 1.96 2.87 -7.02
CA LEU A 176 3.27 3.38 -7.39
C LEU A 176 3.63 3.03 -8.84
N ALA A 177 3.55 1.76 -9.21
CA ALA A 177 3.89 1.32 -10.57
C ALA A 177 3.00 2.00 -11.62
N TRP A 178 1.69 2.10 -11.36
CA TRP A 178 0.75 2.79 -12.25
C TRP A 178 1.07 4.28 -12.40
N THR A 179 1.31 4.98 -11.30
CA THR A 179 1.62 6.42 -11.35
C THR A 179 2.96 6.70 -12.00
N ILE A 180 3.97 5.83 -11.84
CA ILE A 180 5.24 5.91 -12.54
C ILE A 180 5.04 5.78 -14.06
N CYS A 181 4.25 4.79 -14.52
CA CYS A 181 3.93 4.66 -15.93
C CYS A 181 3.23 5.91 -16.50
N GLY A 182 2.28 6.49 -15.74
CA GLY A 182 1.63 7.75 -16.09
C GLY A 182 2.60 8.93 -16.19
N ALA A 183 3.58 9.01 -15.28
CA ALA A 183 4.60 10.05 -15.29
C ALA A 183 5.60 9.89 -16.43
N LEU A 184 6.01 8.65 -16.76
CA LEU A 184 6.84 8.37 -17.94
C LEU A 184 6.13 8.81 -19.21
N PHE A 185 4.84 8.48 -19.37
CA PHE A 185 4.03 8.92 -20.50
C PHE A 185 3.89 10.45 -20.58
N ALA A 186 3.76 11.14 -19.43
CA ALA A 186 3.73 12.60 -19.40
C ALA A 186 5.10 13.20 -19.77
N ARG A 187 6.20 12.60 -19.33
CA ARG A 187 7.57 13.02 -19.65
C ARG A 187 7.86 12.93 -21.15
N GLU A 188 7.41 11.87 -21.84
CA GLU A 188 7.54 11.74 -23.29
C GLU A 188 6.94 12.93 -24.05
N ARG A 189 5.91 13.56 -23.50
CA ARG A 189 5.23 14.72 -24.10
C ARG A 189 5.80 16.07 -23.71
N THR A 190 6.35 16.16 -22.48
CA THR A 190 6.75 17.43 -21.88
C THR A 190 8.27 17.62 -21.78
N GLY A 191 9.02 16.53 -21.87
CA GLY A 191 10.46 16.50 -21.60
C GLY A 191 10.83 16.73 -20.13
N LYS A 192 9.86 16.80 -19.20
CA LYS A 192 10.09 17.19 -17.81
C LYS A 192 9.89 16.02 -16.86
N GLY A 193 10.80 15.88 -15.90
CA GLY A 193 10.62 15.03 -14.74
C GLY A 193 9.58 15.61 -13.77
N GLN A 194 9.18 14.83 -12.78
CA GLN A 194 8.24 15.23 -11.76
C GLN A 194 8.38 14.41 -10.49
N MET A 195 7.89 14.97 -9.38
CA MET A 195 7.71 14.24 -8.15
C MET A 195 6.31 13.65 -8.06
N ILE A 196 6.22 12.39 -7.66
CA ILE A 196 4.98 11.69 -7.34
C ILE A 196 5.01 11.34 -5.86
N GLU A 197 3.94 11.64 -5.17
CA GLU A 197 3.74 11.27 -3.78
C GLU A 197 2.56 10.32 -3.67
N THR A 198 2.78 9.15 -3.09
CA THR A 198 1.74 8.20 -2.67
C THR A 198 1.89 7.92 -1.19
N THR A 199 0.82 7.48 -0.54
CA THR A 199 0.85 7.20 0.89
C THR A 199 0.11 5.92 1.22
N LEU A 200 0.58 5.19 2.24
CA LEU A 200 -0.14 4.03 2.76
C LEU A 200 -1.53 4.44 3.27
N MET A 201 -1.64 5.59 3.96
CA MET A 201 -2.93 6.09 4.45
C MET A 201 -3.89 6.41 3.30
N GLY A 202 -3.42 7.10 2.25
CA GLY A 202 -4.24 7.38 1.07
C GLY A 202 -4.74 6.11 0.38
N THR A 203 -3.86 5.09 0.29
CA THR A 203 -4.22 3.77 -0.23
C THR A 203 -5.27 3.08 0.64
N ALA A 204 -5.13 3.13 1.95
CA ALA A 204 -6.14 2.57 2.88
C ALA A 204 -7.49 3.25 2.75
N LEU A 205 -7.51 4.59 2.63
CA LEU A 205 -8.74 5.35 2.39
C LEU A 205 -9.38 4.97 1.04
N MET A 206 -8.58 4.78 0.00
CA MET A 206 -9.08 4.30 -1.29
C MET A 206 -9.72 2.91 -1.17
N LEU A 207 -9.12 1.99 -0.40
CA LEU A 207 -9.67 0.65 -0.15
C LEU A 207 -10.98 0.70 0.65
N LEU A 208 -11.14 1.65 1.55
CA LEU A 208 -12.39 1.87 2.28
C LEU A 208 -13.54 2.38 1.39
N GLY A 209 -13.23 3.05 0.28
CA GLY A 209 -14.16 3.40 -0.78
C GLY A 209 -15.46 4.02 -0.26
N SER A 210 -16.58 3.33 -0.46
CA SER A 210 -17.92 3.80 -0.06
C SER A 210 -18.09 3.96 1.45
N ARG A 211 -17.27 3.32 2.27
CA ARG A 211 -17.36 3.45 3.73
C ARG A 211 -16.97 4.84 4.23
N ILE A 212 -16.09 5.54 3.50
CA ILE A 212 -15.68 6.92 3.82
C ILE A 212 -16.43 7.97 2.99
N SER A 213 -17.07 7.56 1.90
CA SER A 213 -17.85 8.47 1.07
C SER A 213 -19.08 8.93 1.83
N GLN A 214 -19.38 10.24 1.77
CA GLN A 214 -20.53 10.83 2.44
C GLN A 214 -21.42 11.51 1.44
N VAL A 215 -22.72 11.27 1.56
CA VAL A 215 -23.78 12.01 0.87
C VAL A 215 -24.49 12.87 1.91
N GLU A 216 -24.24 14.17 1.92
CA GLU A 216 -24.66 15.10 2.97
C GLU A 216 -26.15 14.97 3.29
N SER A 217 -27.00 14.93 2.27
CA SER A 217 -28.46 14.82 2.43
C SER A 217 -28.93 13.50 3.09
N MET A 218 -28.09 12.46 3.08
CA MET A 218 -28.44 11.12 3.60
C MET A 218 -27.73 10.84 4.93
N ASP A 219 -26.47 11.23 5.05
CA ASP A 219 -25.56 10.73 6.09
C ASP A 219 -25.29 11.74 7.22
N PHE A 220 -25.64 13.01 7.02
CA PHE A 220 -25.19 14.10 7.89
C PHE A 220 -25.56 13.87 9.37
N PHE A 221 -26.82 13.55 9.64
CA PHE A 221 -27.27 13.33 11.02
C PHE A 221 -26.83 11.97 11.56
N SER A 222 -27.06 10.90 10.80
CA SER A 222 -26.76 9.53 11.25
C SER A 222 -25.27 9.33 11.57
N ARG A 223 -24.37 9.82 10.71
CA ARG A 223 -22.92 9.71 10.98
C ARG A 223 -22.47 10.53 12.16
N ARG A 224 -22.96 11.75 12.31
CA ARG A 224 -22.61 12.58 13.44
C ARG A 224 -23.04 11.92 14.75
N ASP A 225 -24.26 11.48 14.82
CA ASP A 225 -24.82 10.85 16.02
C ASP A 225 -24.07 9.55 16.36
N THR A 226 -23.71 8.73 15.37
CA THR A 226 -22.85 7.54 15.55
C THR A 226 -21.48 7.90 16.09
N VAL A 227 -20.80 8.91 15.50
CA VAL A 227 -19.46 9.34 15.95
C VAL A 227 -19.49 9.89 17.37
N GLU A 228 -20.50 10.69 17.72
CA GLU A 228 -20.68 11.24 19.07
C GLU A 228 -20.95 10.12 20.09
N SER A 229 -21.83 9.17 19.75
CA SER A 229 -22.15 8.00 20.58
C SER A 229 -20.93 7.13 20.85
N LEU A 230 -20.21 6.71 19.79
CA LEU A 230 -19.01 5.90 19.92
C LEU A 230 -17.90 6.63 20.70
N SER A 231 -17.78 7.95 20.52
CA SER A 231 -16.80 8.76 21.25
C SER A 231 -17.13 8.81 22.75
N ALA A 232 -18.39 8.99 23.11
CA ALA A 232 -18.85 8.98 24.51
C ALA A 232 -18.63 7.61 25.16
N MET A 233 -18.97 6.52 24.48
CA MET A 233 -18.76 5.16 24.97
C MET A 233 -17.27 4.87 25.19
N ARG A 234 -16.38 5.29 24.26
CA ARG A 234 -14.92 5.15 24.45
C ARG A 234 -14.42 5.93 25.67
N GLN A 235 -14.90 7.16 25.88
CA GLN A 235 -14.56 7.96 27.06
C GLN A 235 -15.05 7.32 28.35
N ALA A 236 -16.18 6.62 28.31
CA ALA A 236 -16.72 5.83 29.42
C ALA A 236 -15.97 4.50 29.67
N GLY A 237 -14.98 4.18 28.83
CA GLY A 237 -14.19 2.96 28.97
C GLY A 237 -14.86 1.68 28.48
N VAL A 238 -15.88 1.80 27.62
CA VAL A 238 -16.51 0.62 26.99
C VAL A 238 -15.48 -0.14 26.16
N PRO A 239 -15.35 -1.47 26.37
CA PRO A 239 -14.40 -2.30 25.62
C PRO A 239 -14.63 -2.24 24.10
N PHE A 240 -13.56 -2.35 23.34
CA PHE A 240 -13.65 -2.29 21.86
C PHE A 240 -14.60 -3.35 21.28
N LYS A 241 -14.61 -4.56 21.85
CA LYS A 241 -15.51 -5.65 21.45
C LYS A 241 -16.98 -5.19 21.48
N ASP A 242 -17.40 -4.59 22.61
CA ASP A 242 -18.78 -4.17 22.79
C ASP A 242 -19.13 -2.99 21.85
N LEU A 243 -18.16 -2.08 21.59
CA LEU A 243 -18.34 -1.01 20.60
C LEU A 243 -18.56 -1.56 19.18
N ILE A 244 -17.87 -2.60 18.78
CA ILE A 244 -18.05 -3.23 17.46
C ILE A 244 -19.40 -3.93 17.37
N GLU A 245 -19.84 -4.64 18.41
CA GLU A 245 -21.14 -5.29 18.45
C GLU A 245 -22.28 -4.27 18.30
N ILE A 246 -22.25 -3.19 19.08
CA ILE A 246 -23.23 -2.08 18.98
C ILE A 246 -23.21 -1.44 17.59
N TYR A 247 -22.01 -1.14 17.06
CA TYR A 247 -21.88 -0.56 15.72
C TYR A 247 -22.46 -1.46 14.63
N GLN A 248 -22.23 -2.76 14.71
CA GLN A 248 -22.73 -3.74 13.73
C GLN A 248 -24.25 -3.96 13.83
N GLU A 249 -24.82 -3.84 15.01
CA GLU A 249 -26.28 -3.90 15.21
C GLU A 249 -26.97 -2.68 14.57
N GLU A 250 -26.42 -1.48 14.76
CA GLU A 250 -26.94 -0.25 14.16
C GLU A 250 -26.65 -0.13 12.67
N HIS A 251 -25.50 -0.67 12.23
CA HIS A 251 -25.02 -0.65 10.85
C HIS A 251 -24.75 -2.08 10.38
N PRO A 252 -25.79 -2.92 10.25
CA PRO A 252 -25.60 -4.27 9.77
C PRO A 252 -24.87 -4.17 8.43
N PRO A 253 -23.81 -5.00 8.21
CA PRO A 253 -23.10 -5.00 6.95
C PRO A 253 -24.16 -5.09 5.88
N THR A 254 -24.21 -4.10 4.97
CA THR A 254 -25.21 -3.99 3.90
C THR A 254 -25.25 -5.36 3.32
N SER A 255 -26.21 -6.10 3.78
CA SER A 255 -26.21 -7.54 3.83
C SER A 255 -25.81 -7.96 2.45
N GLY A 256 -24.50 -8.28 2.33
CA GLY A 256 -24.10 -8.86 1.08
C GLY A 256 -25.15 -9.88 0.88
N THR A 257 -26.13 -9.46 0.45
CA THR A 257 -27.46 -10.00 0.41
C THR A 257 -27.35 -11.53 0.48
N MET A 258 -28.31 -12.24 0.93
CA MET A 258 -28.33 -13.71 0.84
C MET A 258 -27.75 -14.25 -0.48
N TYR A 259 -27.57 -13.39 -1.48
CA TYR A 259 -27.04 -13.69 -2.81
C TYR A 259 -25.53 -13.37 -3.00
N TYR A 260 -24.85 -12.82 -2.00
CA TYR A 260 -23.43 -12.50 -2.10
C TYR A 260 -22.72 -12.68 -0.75
N ARG A 261 -22.53 -13.96 -0.36
CA ARG A 261 -21.86 -14.34 0.89
C ARG A 261 -21.48 -15.83 0.89
N ALA A 262 -20.68 -16.21 1.88
CA ALA A 262 -20.42 -17.61 2.16
C ALA A 262 -21.51 -18.22 3.06
N TYR A 263 -21.79 -19.49 2.85
CA TYR A 263 -22.72 -20.30 3.63
C TYR A 263 -22.06 -21.59 4.08
N GLN A 264 -22.32 -21.99 5.31
CA GLN A 264 -22.00 -23.33 5.77
C GLN A 264 -22.98 -24.34 5.14
N THR A 265 -22.45 -25.41 4.59
CA THR A 265 -23.22 -26.59 4.14
C THR A 265 -23.11 -27.69 5.17
N LYS A 266 -23.74 -28.83 4.90
CA LYS A 266 -23.72 -29.98 5.80
C LYS A 266 -22.30 -30.49 6.09
N ASP A 267 -21.42 -30.41 5.12
CA ASP A 267 -20.08 -31.01 5.10
C ASP A 267 -18.97 -30.04 4.71
N ASN A 268 -19.32 -28.84 4.25
CA ASN A 268 -18.33 -27.88 3.77
C ASN A 268 -18.88 -26.43 3.83
N ALA A 269 -18.29 -25.51 3.07
CA ALA A 269 -18.76 -24.16 2.87
C ALA A 269 -18.83 -23.84 1.37
N ILE A 270 -19.79 -23.02 0.97
CA ILE A 270 -19.89 -22.48 -0.39
C ILE A 270 -19.94 -20.96 -0.37
N ALA A 271 -19.43 -20.33 -1.43
CA ALA A 271 -19.61 -18.90 -1.68
C ALA A 271 -20.64 -18.70 -2.80
N ILE A 272 -21.61 -17.84 -2.55
CA ILE A 272 -22.64 -17.45 -3.53
C ILE A 272 -22.37 -16.02 -3.99
N GLY A 273 -22.37 -15.80 -5.32
CA GLY A 273 -22.22 -14.51 -5.94
C GLY A 273 -23.27 -14.30 -7.04
N CYS A 274 -24.52 -14.01 -6.66
CA CYS A 274 -25.65 -13.85 -7.57
C CYS A 274 -26.20 -12.42 -7.53
N LEU A 275 -25.46 -11.45 -8.14
CA LEU A 275 -25.83 -10.03 -8.09
C LEU A 275 -26.93 -9.64 -9.13
N SER A 276 -27.12 -10.41 -10.19
CA SER A 276 -28.14 -10.13 -11.19
C SER A 276 -29.40 -10.99 -11.01
N ASP A 277 -30.56 -10.48 -11.44
CA ASP A 277 -31.83 -11.21 -11.35
C ASP A 277 -31.82 -12.57 -12.07
N PRO A 278 -31.20 -12.73 -13.26
CA PRO A 278 -31.11 -14.05 -13.87
C PRO A 278 -30.33 -15.06 -13.03
N LEU A 279 -29.25 -14.63 -12.37
CA LEU A 279 -28.47 -15.50 -11.49
C LEU A 279 -29.24 -15.85 -10.22
N ARG A 280 -29.94 -14.90 -9.62
CA ARG A 280 -30.83 -15.13 -8.46
C ARG A 280 -31.92 -16.17 -8.77
N LYS A 281 -32.60 -16.02 -9.93
CA LYS A 281 -33.60 -16.98 -10.38
C LYS A 281 -33.04 -18.40 -10.58
N ARG A 282 -31.83 -18.51 -11.18
CA ARG A 282 -31.16 -19.82 -11.33
C ARG A 282 -30.82 -20.42 -9.98
N LEU A 283 -30.31 -19.64 -9.03
CA LEU A 283 -30.03 -20.12 -7.67
C LEU A 283 -31.29 -20.64 -7.00
N LEU A 284 -32.39 -19.88 -7.03
CA LEU A 284 -33.67 -20.27 -6.44
C LEU A 284 -34.21 -21.56 -7.05
N ASN A 285 -34.07 -21.74 -8.37
CA ASN A 285 -34.50 -22.99 -9.05
C ASN A 285 -33.66 -24.22 -8.66
N ILE A 286 -32.42 -24.02 -8.18
CA ILE A 286 -31.56 -25.11 -7.70
C ILE A 286 -31.90 -25.48 -6.26
N LEU A 287 -32.35 -24.52 -5.46
CA LEU A 287 -32.65 -24.70 -4.04
C LEU A 287 -34.08 -25.23 -3.79
N ASN A 288 -34.98 -25.15 -4.77
CA ASN A 288 -36.31 -25.74 -4.76
C ASN A 288 -36.27 -27.16 -5.36
#